data_1fb8c4076f1cb745f56e87cd9a099365
#
_entry.id   1fb8c4076f1cb745f56e87cd9a099365
#
_cell.length_a   1.000
_cell.length_b   1.000
_cell.length_c   1.000
_cell.angle_alpha   90.00
_cell.angle_beta   90.00
_cell.angle_gamma   90.00
#
_symmetry.space_group_name_H-M   'P 1'
#
loop_
_entity.id
_entity.type
_entity.pdbx_description
1 polymer ?
#
loop_
_entity_poly.entity_id
_entity_poly.type
_entity_poly.pdbx_seq_one_letter_code
_entity_poly.pdbx_strand_id
1 'polypeptide(L)'
;KISLYGSIQHTDRNSYYGAQKNMNAYGKTKDLTWVAGGMYVGNMDNCFFAPATFTGGLEYQNNSLHDIMTGYHRDMEQDVRIASAFVQNEWKMNVLTMLVGARLDKHNLIDKLIFSPRVNLLYKPADDFQARLTYSTGFRAPQAYDEDLHVTAVGGKGVQIKLADNLSEERSNSYSGSVDWTAHLGHWQANILVEGFYTDLRHVFVLEDIGKNEVGDVIKERRNGNGARVYGANLDAKIAHGKEAQ
;
A
#
# COMPACT_ATOMS: atom_id res chain seq x y z
N LYS A 1 -6.33 -4.90 -26.02
CA LYS A 1 -4.97 -4.37 -25.85
C LYS A 1 -4.21 -5.27 -24.90
N ILE A 2 -2.99 -5.65 -25.27
CA ILE A 2 -2.06 -6.36 -24.38
C ILE A 2 -0.92 -5.40 -24.05
N SER A 3 -0.54 -5.38 -22.77
CA SER A 3 0.60 -4.61 -22.29
C SER A 3 1.50 -5.51 -21.46
N LEU A 4 2.81 -5.45 -21.72
CA LEU A 4 3.84 -6.08 -20.89
C LEU A 4 4.64 -4.96 -20.24
N TYR A 5 5.04 -5.16 -18.99
CA TYR A 5 5.83 -4.19 -18.25
C TYR A 5 6.84 -4.87 -17.34
N GLY A 6 7.90 -4.17 -17.06
CA GLY A 6 8.91 -4.60 -16.10
C GLY A 6 9.68 -3.43 -15.55
N SER A 7 10.18 -3.61 -14.34
CA SER A 7 11.02 -2.64 -13.65
C SER A 7 12.07 -3.37 -12.83
N ILE A 8 13.27 -2.80 -12.75
CA ILE A 8 14.35 -3.30 -11.90
C ILE A 8 15.00 -2.12 -11.17
N GLN A 9 15.24 -2.28 -9.90
CA GLN A 9 15.94 -1.32 -9.06
C GLN A 9 17.04 -2.04 -8.29
N HIS A 10 18.25 -1.50 -8.33
CA HIS A 10 19.36 -1.95 -7.51
C HIS A 10 19.86 -0.81 -6.64
N THR A 11 20.04 -1.08 -5.35
CA THR A 11 20.58 -0.13 -4.38
C THR A 11 21.81 -0.76 -3.71
N ASP A 12 22.93 -0.06 -3.72
CA ASP A 12 24.11 -0.34 -2.89
C ASP A 12 24.35 0.91 -2.04
N ARG A 13 24.08 0.80 -0.74
CA ARG A 13 24.13 1.91 0.20
C ARG A 13 25.14 1.63 1.29
N ASN A 14 26.07 2.56 1.50
CA ASN A 14 26.88 2.62 2.70
C ASN A 14 26.30 3.65 3.64
N SER A 15 26.13 3.31 4.90
CA SER A 15 25.50 4.15 5.91
C SER A 15 26.39 4.25 7.16
N TYR A 16 26.22 5.33 7.91
CA TYR A 16 26.92 5.55 9.16
C TYR A 16 25.95 6.11 10.20
N TYR A 17 25.77 5.37 11.30
CA TYR A 17 24.84 5.72 12.39
C TYR A 17 25.55 5.92 13.73
N GLY A 18 26.81 6.33 13.73
CA GLY A 18 27.60 6.50 14.92
C GLY A 18 28.01 7.96 15.20
N ALA A 19 28.48 8.19 16.42
CA ALA A 19 29.16 9.39 16.80
C ALA A 19 30.69 9.18 16.78
N GLN A 20 31.48 10.24 16.62
CA GLN A 20 32.95 10.26 16.76
C GLN A 20 33.69 9.30 15.80
N LYS A 21 33.18 9.10 14.60
CA LYS A 21 33.78 8.22 13.56
C LYS A 21 34.00 6.78 14.03
N ASN A 22 33.10 6.25 14.84
CA ASN A 22 33.15 4.88 15.27
C ASN A 22 33.06 3.94 14.06
N MET A 23 34.11 3.18 13.78
CA MET A 23 34.19 2.26 12.65
C MET A 23 33.10 1.17 12.69
N ASN A 24 32.66 0.78 13.87
CA ASN A 24 31.60 -0.23 14.04
C ASN A 24 30.20 0.29 13.71
N ALA A 25 30.02 1.60 13.54
CA ALA A 25 28.73 2.21 13.19
C ALA A 25 28.46 2.26 11.67
N TYR A 26 29.38 1.75 10.86
CA TYR A 26 29.16 1.63 9.41
C TYR A 26 28.28 0.45 9.09
N GLY A 27 27.36 0.67 8.18
CA GLY A 27 26.46 -0.33 7.62
C GLY A 27 26.54 -0.38 6.11
N LYS A 28 26.23 -1.54 5.57
CA LYS A 28 26.12 -1.77 4.13
C LYS A 28 24.81 -2.46 3.81
N THR A 29 24.01 -1.83 2.94
CA THR A 29 22.75 -2.38 2.47
C THR A 29 22.83 -2.61 0.96
N LYS A 30 22.52 -3.82 0.53
CA LYS A 30 22.29 -4.16 -0.87
C LYS A 30 20.84 -4.57 -1.04
N ASP A 31 20.15 -3.97 -1.98
CA ASP A 31 18.76 -4.28 -2.30
C ASP A 31 18.59 -4.41 -3.81
N LEU A 32 17.95 -5.49 -4.23
CA LEU A 32 17.55 -5.74 -5.61
C LEU A 32 16.06 -6.01 -5.65
N THR A 33 15.31 -5.08 -6.24
CA THR A 33 13.88 -5.25 -6.48
C THR A 33 13.61 -5.30 -7.96
N TRP A 34 12.82 -6.26 -8.40
CA TRP A 34 12.33 -6.29 -9.77
C TRP A 34 10.88 -6.76 -9.83
N VAL A 35 10.17 -6.27 -10.84
CA VAL A 35 8.77 -6.59 -11.13
C VAL A 35 8.66 -6.90 -12.61
N ALA A 36 7.90 -7.92 -12.96
CA ALA A 36 7.50 -8.21 -14.33
C ALA A 36 6.02 -8.58 -14.36
N GLY A 37 5.31 -8.08 -15.37
CA GLY A 37 3.89 -8.35 -15.48
C GLY A 37 3.35 -8.21 -16.89
N GLY A 38 2.15 -8.75 -17.07
CA GLY A 38 1.38 -8.64 -18.28
C GLY A 38 -0.09 -8.40 -17.99
N MET A 39 -0.71 -7.57 -18.81
CA MET A 39 -2.10 -7.16 -18.63
C MET A 39 -2.82 -7.18 -19.97
N TYR A 40 -4.03 -7.69 -19.96
CA TYR A 40 -4.99 -7.62 -21.07
C TYR A 40 -6.12 -6.66 -20.71
N VAL A 41 -6.48 -5.79 -21.65
CA VAL A 41 -7.66 -4.91 -21.57
C VAL A 41 -8.52 -5.17 -22.81
N GLY A 42 -9.79 -5.48 -22.59
CA GLY A 42 -10.77 -5.72 -23.64
C GLY A 42 -12.08 -5.01 -23.37
N ASN A 43 -12.65 -4.39 -24.41
CA ASN A 43 -13.98 -3.80 -24.36
C ASN A 43 -15.01 -4.83 -24.81
N MET A 44 -16.15 -4.84 -24.15
CA MET A 44 -17.32 -5.68 -24.46
C MET A 44 -18.54 -4.76 -24.63
N ASP A 45 -19.20 -4.84 -25.77
CA ASP A 45 -20.39 -4.02 -26.04
C ASP A 45 -21.54 -4.36 -25.10
N ASN A 46 -21.59 -5.60 -24.63
CA ASN A 46 -22.55 -6.06 -23.61
C ASN A 46 -21.90 -7.12 -22.73
N CYS A 47 -21.82 -6.88 -21.44
CA CYS A 47 -21.34 -7.80 -20.44
C CYS A 47 -22.35 -7.84 -19.28
N PHE A 48 -23.17 -8.89 -19.22
CA PHE A 48 -24.29 -9.08 -18.31
C PHE A 48 -25.43 -8.09 -18.56
N PHE A 49 -25.28 -6.81 -18.25
CA PHE A 49 -26.34 -5.80 -18.27
C PHE A 49 -25.94 -4.46 -18.90
N ALA A 50 -24.67 -4.26 -19.22
CA ALA A 50 -24.19 -3.01 -19.81
C ALA A 50 -22.86 -3.20 -20.56
N PRO A 51 -22.44 -2.22 -21.40
CA PRO A 51 -21.08 -2.19 -21.94
C PRO A 51 -20.06 -2.19 -20.82
N ALA A 52 -18.96 -2.91 -21.04
CA ALA A 52 -17.95 -3.07 -20.02
C ALA A 52 -16.53 -3.07 -20.57
N THR A 53 -15.59 -2.67 -19.71
CA THR A 53 -14.15 -2.83 -19.95
C THR A 53 -13.60 -3.85 -18.98
N PHE A 54 -13.18 -4.99 -19.51
CA PHE A 54 -12.50 -6.04 -18.76
C PHE A 54 -11.00 -5.75 -18.71
N THR A 55 -10.39 -5.94 -17.52
CA THR A 55 -8.95 -5.92 -17.31
C THR A 55 -8.55 -7.14 -16.50
N GLY A 56 -7.57 -7.89 -16.97
CA GLY A 56 -7.01 -9.02 -16.24
C GLY A 56 -5.51 -9.13 -16.48
N GLY A 57 -4.76 -9.60 -15.51
CA GLY A 57 -3.32 -9.68 -15.64
C GLY A 57 -2.67 -10.55 -14.59
N LEU A 58 -1.38 -10.79 -14.84
CA LEU A 58 -0.46 -11.50 -13.97
C LEU A 58 0.74 -10.60 -13.68
N GLU A 59 1.26 -10.70 -12.46
CA GLU A 59 2.42 -9.95 -12.01
C GLU A 59 3.29 -10.81 -11.10
N TYR A 60 4.58 -10.69 -11.23
CA TYR A 60 5.54 -11.28 -10.32
C TYR A 60 6.51 -10.21 -9.83
N GLN A 61 6.70 -10.16 -8.53
CA GLN A 61 7.62 -9.27 -7.84
C GLN A 61 8.62 -10.08 -7.03
N ASN A 62 9.88 -9.66 -7.07
CA ASN A 62 10.94 -10.14 -6.20
C ASN A 62 11.68 -8.96 -5.58
N ASN A 63 11.99 -9.08 -4.29
CA ASN A 63 12.88 -8.19 -3.57
C ASN A 63 13.87 -9.05 -2.78
N SER A 64 15.15 -8.82 -2.97
CA SER A 64 16.24 -9.46 -2.24
C SER A 64 17.07 -8.38 -1.55
N LEU A 65 17.10 -8.42 -0.24
CA LEU A 65 17.76 -7.44 0.61
C LEU A 65 18.80 -8.14 1.49
N HIS A 66 19.99 -7.54 1.55
CA HIS A 66 21.02 -7.89 2.53
C HIS A 66 21.51 -6.61 3.22
N ASP A 67 21.33 -6.54 4.54
CA ASP A 67 21.68 -5.38 5.35
C ASP A 67 22.58 -5.77 6.51
N ILE A 68 23.83 -5.28 6.46
CA ILE A 68 24.87 -5.58 7.45
C ILE A 68 25.21 -4.32 8.22
N MET A 69 25.27 -4.42 9.54
CA MET A 69 25.77 -3.36 10.42
C MET A 69 26.52 -3.99 11.61
N THR A 70 27.78 -4.25 11.43
CA THR A 70 28.61 -5.06 12.33
C THR A 70 28.65 -4.50 13.75
N GLY A 71 28.72 -3.18 13.92
CA GLY A 71 28.76 -2.55 15.23
C GLY A 71 27.46 -2.66 16.06
N TYR A 72 26.37 -3.06 15.41
CA TYR A 72 25.10 -3.33 16.06
C TYR A 72 24.71 -4.80 15.98
N HIS A 73 25.66 -5.68 15.65
CA HIS A 73 25.46 -7.14 15.51
C HIS A 73 24.28 -7.49 14.58
N ARG A 74 24.10 -6.66 13.54
CA ARG A 74 23.00 -6.81 12.60
C ARG A 74 23.54 -7.35 11.28
N ASP A 75 23.06 -8.52 10.92
CA ASP A 75 23.22 -9.15 9.62
C ASP A 75 21.86 -9.73 9.24
N MET A 76 21.20 -9.14 8.24
CA MET A 76 19.84 -9.45 7.89
C MET A 76 19.72 -9.73 6.40
N GLU A 77 19.23 -10.90 6.09
CA GLU A 77 18.81 -11.27 4.74
C GLU A 77 17.31 -11.41 4.68
N GLN A 78 16.70 -10.82 3.64
CA GLN A 78 15.26 -10.92 3.40
C GLN A 78 15.00 -11.14 1.93
N ASP A 79 14.26 -12.19 1.61
CA ASP A 79 13.86 -12.56 0.27
C ASP A 79 12.31 -12.55 0.19
N VAL A 80 11.76 -11.64 -0.57
CA VAL A 80 10.31 -11.47 -0.74
C VAL A 80 9.95 -11.79 -2.18
N ARG A 81 9.03 -12.70 -2.39
CA ARG A 81 8.51 -13.11 -3.69
C ARG A 81 6.99 -13.11 -3.66
N ILE A 82 6.38 -12.42 -4.62
CA ILE A 82 4.93 -12.30 -4.73
C ILE A 82 4.53 -12.64 -6.15
N ALA A 83 3.72 -13.68 -6.30
CA ALA A 83 3.03 -14.00 -7.56
C ALA A 83 1.58 -13.57 -7.44
N SER A 84 1.09 -12.82 -8.41
CA SER A 84 -0.24 -12.19 -8.35
C SER A 84 -1.02 -12.44 -9.62
N ALA A 85 -2.33 -12.62 -9.46
CA ALA A 85 -3.30 -12.59 -10.54
C ALA A 85 -4.42 -11.62 -10.17
N PHE A 86 -4.85 -10.81 -11.13
CA PHE A 86 -5.95 -9.87 -10.88
C PHE A 86 -6.91 -9.81 -12.05
N VAL A 87 -8.17 -9.54 -11.72
CA VAL A 87 -9.23 -9.29 -12.68
C VAL A 87 -10.08 -8.12 -12.19
N GLN A 88 -10.57 -7.32 -13.11
CA GLN A 88 -11.61 -6.33 -12.84
C GLN A 88 -12.48 -6.12 -14.06
N ASN A 89 -13.71 -5.71 -13.80
CA ASN A 89 -14.64 -5.28 -14.82
C ASN A 89 -15.25 -3.93 -14.45
N GLU A 90 -15.29 -3.03 -15.42
CA GLU A 90 -15.90 -1.70 -15.28
C GLU A 90 -17.09 -1.62 -16.22
N TRP A 91 -18.29 -1.45 -15.67
CA TRP A 91 -19.52 -1.22 -16.41
C TRP A 91 -19.84 0.27 -16.46
N LYS A 92 -20.07 0.79 -17.66
CA LYS A 92 -20.45 2.19 -17.88
C LYS A 92 -21.90 2.25 -18.30
N MET A 93 -22.73 2.77 -17.43
CA MET A 93 -24.15 3.08 -17.65
C MET A 93 -24.32 4.59 -17.72
N ASN A 94 -25.46 5.07 -18.16
CA ASN A 94 -25.69 6.49 -18.41
C ASN A 94 -25.17 7.42 -17.29
N VAL A 95 -25.62 7.20 -16.06
CA VAL A 95 -25.26 8.03 -14.90
C VAL A 95 -24.44 7.28 -13.84
N LEU A 96 -24.24 5.98 -14.01
CA LEU A 96 -23.58 5.12 -13.05
C LEU A 96 -22.41 4.37 -13.70
N THR A 97 -21.23 4.46 -13.11
CA THR A 97 -20.11 3.58 -13.44
C THR A 97 -19.84 2.68 -12.25
N MET A 98 -19.77 1.37 -12.49
CA MET A 98 -19.47 0.37 -11.47
C MET A 98 -18.20 -0.39 -11.85
N LEU A 99 -17.25 -0.45 -10.95
CA LEU A 99 -16.06 -1.27 -11.08
C LEU A 99 -16.04 -2.32 -9.97
N VAL A 100 -15.91 -3.57 -10.35
CA VAL A 100 -15.69 -4.69 -9.44
C VAL A 100 -14.42 -5.40 -9.85
N GLY A 101 -13.56 -5.68 -8.88
CA GLY A 101 -12.30 -6.37 -9.14
C GLY A 101 -11.86 -7.20 -7.95
N ALA A 102 -10.93 -8.09 -8.22
CA ALA A 102 -10.27 -8.91 -7.22
C ALA A 102 -8.83 -9.20 -7.62
N ARG A 103 -7.98 -9.33 -6.62
CA ARG A 103 -6.58 -9.77 -6.76
C ARG A 103 -6.34 -10.96 -5.85
N LEU A 104 -5.60 -11.92 -6.34
CA LEU A 104 -5.07 -13.05 -5.61
C LEU A 104 -3.55 -12.94 -5.58
N ASP A 105 -2.99 -12.96 -4.37
CA ASP A 105 -1.55 -12.89 -4.15
C ASP A 105 -1.06 -14.16 -3.44
N LYS A 106 0.01 -14.76 -3.93
CA LYS A 106 0.82 -15.75 -3.22
C LYS A 106 2.14 -15.13 -2.82
N HIS A 107 2.28 -14.88 -1.53
CA HIS A 107 3.50 -14.37 -0.91
C HIS A 107 4.30 -15.52 -0.33
N ASN A 108 5.65 -15.52 -0.46
CA ASN A 108 6.47 -16.61 0.09
C ASN A 108 6.49 -16.67 1.62
N LEU A 109 6.26 -15.56 2.32
CA LEU A 109 6.19 -15.50 3.79
C LEU A 109 4.78 -15.78 4.34
N ILE A 110 3.80 -16.12 3.51
CA ILE A 110 2.42 -16.36 3.91
C ILE A 110 1.95 -17.67 3.27
N ASP A 111 1.53 -18.62 4.08
CA ASP A 111 1.15 -19.95 3.60
C ASP A 111 -0.10 -19.96 2.74
N LYS A 112 -1.08 -19.12 3.06
CA LYS A 112 -2.35 -19.02 2.36
C LYS A 112 -2.31 -18.03 1.19
N LEU A 113 -3.22 -18.23 0.24
CA LEU A 113 -3.50 -17.22 -0.78
C LEU A 113 -4.23 -16.03 -0.15
N ILE A 114 -3.85 -14.85 -0.61
CA ILE A 114 -4.43 -13.58 -0.16
C ILE A 114 -5.44 -13.13 -1.20
N PHE A 115 -6.69 -13.04 -0.81
CA PHE A 115 -7.76 -12.52 -1.65
C PHE A 115 -8.06 -11.06 -1.28
N SER A 116 -8.00 -10.17 -2.27
CA SER A 116 -8.19 -8.73 -2.12
C SER A 116 -9.25 -8.21 -3.09
N PRO A 117 -10.53 -8.18 -2.69
CA PRO A 117 -11.62 -7.61 -3.48
C PRO A 117 -11.63 -6.09 -3.41
N ARG A 118 -12.20 -5.47 -4.46
CA ARG A 118 -12.49 -4.04 -4.49
C ARG A 118 -13.77 -3.78 -5.27
N VAL A 119 -14.50 -2.74 -4.85
CA VAL A 119 -15.68 -2.22 -5.52
C VAL A 119 -15.60 -0.70 -5.54
N ASN A 120 -15.92 -0.10 -6.67
CA ASN A 120 -16.03 1.34 -6.81
C ASN A 120 -17.32 1.67 -7.57
N LEU A 121 -18.12 2.57 -7.02
CA LEU A 121 -19.33 3.09 -7.64
C LEU A 121 -19.16 4.60 -7.84
N LEU A 122 -19.39 5.06 -9.06
CA LEU A 122 -19.43 6.48 -9.41
C LEU A 122 -20.81 6.80 -9.95
N TYR A 123 -21.52 7.68 -9.28
CA TYR A 123 -22.80 8.24 -9.71
C TYR A 123 -22.60 9.68 -10.19
N LYS A 124 -22.83 9.92 -11.46
CA LYS A 124 -22.69 11.22 -12.13
C LYS A 124 -23.95 11.53 -12.92
N PRO A 125 -25.02 12.05 -12.29
CA PRO A 125 -26.28 12.38 -12.96
C PRO A 125 -26.20 13.65 -13.81
N ALA A 126 -25.24 14.54 -13.53
CA ALA A 126 -25.01 15.80 -14.22
C ALA A 126 -23.50 16.11 -14.24
N ASP A 127 -23.08 17.06 -15.08
CA ASP A 127 -21.66 17.42 -15.19
C ASP A 127 -21.10 18.15 -13.96
N ASP A 128 -21.98 18.80 -13.22
CA ASP A 128 -21.68 19.57 -12.02
C ASP A 128 -21.80 18.77 -10.70
N PHE A 129 -22.23 17.50 -10.77
CA PHE A 129 -22.41 16.67 -9.58
C PHE A 129 -21.88 15.25 -9.80
N GLN A 130 -21.07 14.78 -8.85
CA GLN A 130 -20.69 13.37 -8.77
C GLN A 130 -20.61 12.88 -7.32
N ALA A 131 -20.98 11.64 -7.11
CA ALA A 131 -20.81 10.94 -5.84
C ALA A 131 -20.05 9.63 -6.09
N ARG A 132 -19.15 9.27 -5.18
CA ARG A 132 -18.36 8.05 -5.27
C ARG A 132 -18.41 7.26 -3.97
N LEU A 133 -18.50 5.94 -4.09
CA LEU A 133 -18.35 5.00 -2.98
C LEU A 133 -17.29 3.99 -3.37
N THR A 134 -16.38 3.71 -2.44
CA THR A 134 -15.29 2.75 -2.65
C THR A 134 -15.21 1.79 -1.46
N TYR A 135 -15.06 0.53 -1.76
CA TYR A 135 -14.62 -0.51 -0.83
C TYR A 135 -13.37 -1.18 -1.40
N SER A 136 -12.36 -1.35 -0.57
CA SER A 136 -11.14 -2.09 -0.94
C SER A 136 -10.54 -2.77 0.28
N THR A 137 -9.78 -3.83 0.00
CA THR A 137 -9.00 -4.53 1.02
C THR A 137 -7.52 -4.45 0.68
N GLY A 138 -6.69 -4.54 1.70
CA GLY A 138 -5.24 -4.59 1.57
C GLY A 138 -4.61 -5.54 2.57
N PHE A 139 -3.33 -5.81 2.40
CA PHE A 139 -2.55 -6.59 3.35
C PHE A 139 -1.12 -6.06 3.45
N ARG A 140 -0.46 -6.37 4.56
CA ARG A 140 0.99 -6.22 4.75
C ARG A 140 1.57 -7.54 5.24
N ALA A 141 2.61 -8.02 4.55
CA ALA A 141 3.27 -9.26 4.91
C ALA A 141 4.17 -9.10 6.14
N PRO A 142 4.42 -10.18 6.90
CA PRO A 142 5.31 -10.17 8.05
C PRO A 142 6.77 -10.14 7.61
N GLN A 143 7.29 -8.95 7.36
CA GLN A 143 8.68 -8.74 6.96
C GLN A 143 9.52 -8.25 8.14
N ALA A 144 10.76 -8.73 8.23
CA ALA A 144 11.70 -8.27 9.25
C ALA A 144 12.24 -6.87 8.91
N TYR A 145 12.55 -6.62 7.64
CA TYR A 145 12.97 -5.32 7.15
C TYR A 145 11.76 -4.49 6.74
N ASP A 146 11.51 -3.43 7.49
CA ASP A 146 10.42 -2.50 7.29
C ASP A 146 10.88 -1.10 7.77
N GLU A 147 10.03 -0.09 7.66
CA GLU A 147 10.29 1.31 8.05
C GLU A 147 10.84 1.46 9.49
N ASP A 148 10.46 0.56 10.39
CA ASP A 148 10.90 0.54 11.78
C ASP A 148 12.40 0.26 11.97
N LEU A 149 13.10 -0.19 10.95
CA LEU A 149 14.53 -0.51 11.02
C LEU A 149 15.45 0.72 10.88
N HIS A 150 14.90 1.90 10.71
CA HIS A 150 15.68 3.13 10.65
C HIS A 150 16.16 3.59 12.03
N VAL A 151 15.71 2.96 13.10
CA VAL A 151 15.98 3.43 14.47
C VAL A 151 17.00 2.55 15.15
N THR A 152 18.22 2.63 14.71
CA THR A 152 19.32 2.45 15.65
C THR A 152 19.54 3.78 16.34
N ALA A 153 19.44 3.83 17.65
CA ALA A 153 19.70 5.05 18.39
C ALA A 153 21.11 5.54 18.08
N VAL A 154 21.24 6.76 17.60
CA VAL A 154 22.55 7.39 17.32
C VAL A 154 23.38 7.36 18.61
N GLY A 155 24.50 6.63 18.60
CA GLY A 155 25.37 6.43 19.77
C GLY A 155 24.77 5.54 20.86
N GLY A 156 23.70 4.79 20.57
CA GLY A 156 23.02 3.91 21.50
C GLY A 156 23.27 2.41 21.26
N LYS A 157 22.57 1.61 22.04
CA LYS A 157 22.62 0.14 21.90
C LYS A 157 21.86 -0.30 20.66
N GLY A 158 22.30 -1.36 20.03
CA GLY A 158 21.60 -1.95 18.90
C GLY A 158 20.17 -2.41 19.28
N VAL A 159 19.28 -2.33 18.31
CA VAL A 159 17.95 -2.92 18.41
C VAL A 159 17.86 -4.03 17.38
N GLN A 160 17.61 -5.24 17.84
CA GLN A 160 17.37 -6.40 16.98
C GLN A 160 15.89 -6.71 16.94
N ILE A 161 15.34 -6.86 15.74
CA ILE A 161 13.93 -7.22 15.55
C ILE A 161 13.87 -8.70 15.15
N LYS A 162 13.11 -9.48 15.92
CA LYS A 162 12.75 -10.86 15.61
C LYS A 162 11.27 -10.93 15.20
N LEU A 163 10.96 -11.86 14.34
CA LEU A 163 9.56 -12.16 14.00
C LEU A 163 9.07 -13.27 14.94
N ALA A 164 7.85 -13.13 15.44
CA ALA A 164 7.19 -14.20 16.20
C ALA A 164 6.86 -15.38 15.28
N ASP A 165 6.95 -16.61 15.80
CA ASP A 165 6.75 -17.83 15.03
C ASP A 165 5.36 -17.95 14.38
N ASN A 166 4.35 -17.34 15.00
CA ASN A 166 2.95 -17.39 14.57
C ASN A 166 2.48 -16.09 13.90
N LEU A 167 3.40 -15.27 13.39
CA LEU A 167 3.10 -13.99 12.80
C LEU A 167 2.31 -14.19 11.49
N SER A 168 1.13 -13.56 11.42
CA SER A 168 0.27 -13.52 10.23
C SER A 168 0.28 -12.13 9.59
N GLU A 169 -0.21 -12.05 8.37
CA GLU A 169 -0.33 -10.77 7.67
C GLU A 169 -1.30 -9.81 8.38
N GLU A 170 -1.01 -8.51 8.33
CA GLU A 170 -1.99 -7.47 8.60
C GLU A 170 -3.01 -7.41 7.48
N ARG A 171 -4.25 -7.11 7.81
CA ARG A 171 -5.36 -6.94 6.87
C ARG A 171 -6.05 -5.61 7.08
N SER A 172 -6.45 -4.98 5.98
CA SER A 172 -7.28 -3.78 6.03
C SER A 172 -8.58 -3.96 5.25
N ASN A 173 -9.66 -3.37 5.79
CA ASN A 173 -10.89 -3.14 5.07
C ASN A 173 -11.13 -1.63 5.07
N SER A 174 -11.13 -1.03 3.88
CA SER A 174 -11.26 0.41 3.71
C SER A 174 -12.55 0.75 2.97
N TYR A 175 -13.27 1.70 3.52
CA TYR A 175 -14.50 2.26 2.96
C TYR A 175 -14.28 3.76 2.80
N SER A 176 -14.63 4.33 1.65
CA SER A 176 -14.66 5.77 1.46
C SER A 176 -15.86 6.20 0.62
N GLY A 177 -16.32 7.41 0.88
CA GLY A 177 -17.38 8.03 0.12
C GLY A 177 -17.09 9.50 -0.08
N SER A 178 -17.36 10.02 -1.28
CA SER A 178 -17.19 11.44 -1.57
C SER A 178 -18.34 11.98 -2.39
N VAL A 179 -18.61 13.26 -2.20
CA VAL A 179 -19.53 14.06 -3.03
C VAL A 179 -18.77 15.28 -3.50
N ASP A 180 -18.79 15.50 -4.79
CA ASP A 180 -18.20 16.66 -5.48
C ASP A 180 -19.29 17.39 -6.23
N TRP A 181 -19.46 18.66 -5.91
CA TRP A 181 -20.47 19.52 -6.51
C TRP A 181 -19.87 20.85 -6.93
N THR A 182 -20.17 21.23 -8.17
CA THR A 182 -19.76 22.51 -8.76
C THR A 182 -20.99 23.37 -9.06
N ALA A 183 -21.05 24.58 -8.52
CA ALA A 183 -22.09 25.55 -8.78
C ALA A 183 -21.56 26.66 -9.69
N HIS A 184 -22.37 27.04 -10.70
CA HIS A 184 -22.09 28.14 -11.60
C HIS A 184 -23.08 29.26 -11.32
N LEU A 185 -22.61 30.43 -10.84
CA LEU A 185 -23.42 31.59 -10.43
C LEU A 185 -22.95 32.85 -11.19
N GLY A 186 -23.35 32.96 -12.45
CA GLY A 186 -22.90 34.05 -13.33
C GLY A 186 -21.40 33.98 -13.60
N HIS A 187 -20.65 34.99 -13.14
CA HIS A 187 -19.17 34.99 -13.25
C HIS A 187 -18.45 34.27 -12.12
N TRP A 188 -19.16 33.61 -11.21
CA TRP A 188 -18.61 32.84 -10.12
C TRP A 188 -18.77 31.36 -10.38
N GLN A 189 -17.74 30.62 -10.05
CA GLN A 189 -17.76 29.15 -9.95
C GLN A 189 -17.36 28.77 -8.54
N ALA A 190 -18.16 27.93 -7.91
CA ALA A 190 -17.85 27.34 -6.61
C ALA A 190 -17.81 25.82 -6.74
N ASN A 191 -16.79 25.19 -6.17
CA ASN A 191 -16.69 23.73 -6.09
C ASN A 191 -16.56 23.32 -4.63
N ILE A 192 -17.30 22.32 -4.22
CA ILE A 192 -17.25 21.72 -2.88
C ILE A 192 -17.06 20.23 -3.03
N LEU A 193 -15.98 19.71 -2.45
CA LEU A 193 -15.73 18.28 -2.30
C LEU A 193 -15.77 17.91 -0.81
N VAL A 194 -16.64 16.98 -0.48
CA VAL A 194 -16.71 16.35 0.85
C VAL A 194 -16.34 14.89 0.70
N GLU A 195 -15.42 14.41 1.51
CA GLU A 195 -14.99 13.02 1.56
C GLU A 195 -15.04 12.51 2.99
N GLY A 196 -15.53 11.28 3.18
CA GLY A 196 -15.41 10.53 4.43
C GLY A 196 -14.73 9.19 4.18
N PHE A 197 -13.93 8.73 5.15
CA PHE A 197 -13.27 7.44 5.07
C PHE A 197 -13.26 6.71 6.41
N TYR A 198 -13.22 5.39 6.33
CA TYR A 198 -13.09 4.47 7.47
C TYR A 198 -12.26 3.26 7.07
N THR A 199 -11.23 2.95 7.83
CA THR A 199 -10.38 1.77 7.63
C THR A 199 -10.30 0.96 8.93
N ASP A 200 -10.66 -0.32 8.85
CA ASP A 200 -10.50 -1.32 9.92
C ASP A 200 -9.24 -2.13 9.64
N LEU A 201 -8.25 -2.00 10.51
CA LEU A 201 -6.99 -2.75 10.46
C LEU A 201 -7.06 -3.93 11.43
N ARG A 202 -6.68 -5.12 10.98
CA ARG A 202 -6.66 -6.35 11.78
C ARG A 202 -5.26 -6.94 11.80
N HIS A 203 -4.91 -7.60 12.89
CA HIS A 203 -3.61 -8.21 13.12
C HIS A 203 -2.45 -7.22 12.94
N VAL A 204 -2.64 -5.98 13.39
CA VAL A 204 -1.65 -4.89 13.27
C VAL A 204 -0.34 -5.32 13.92
N PHE A 205 0.77 -5.07 13.24
CA PHE A 205 2.09 -5.39 13.78
C PHE A 205 2.44 -4.44 14.91
N VAL A 206 2.84 -5.02 16.02
CA VAL A 206 3.38 -4.31 17.18
C VAL A 206 4.77 -4.83 17.49
N LEU A 207 5.63 -3.97 18.03
CA LEU A 207 6.94 -4.33 18.53
C LEU A 207 6.89 -4.39 20.05
N GLU A 208 7.15 -5.55 20.60
CA GLU A 208 7.29 -5.74 22.03
C GLU A 208 8.74 -5.96 22.42
N ASP A 209 9.16 -5.32 23.52
CA ASP A 209 10.47 -5.52 24.10
C ASP A 209 10.50 -6.88 24.82
N ILE A 210 11.33 -7.81 24.34
CA ILE A 210 11.45 -9.16 24.91
C ILE A 210 12.76 -9.35 25.68
N GLY A 211 13.55 -8.27 25.87
CA GLY A 211 14.75 -8.28 26.67
C GLY A 211 16.00 -7.79 25.94
N LYS A 212 17.14 -8.28 26.36
CA LYS A 212 18.47 -7.93 25.82
C LYS A 212 19.26 -9.19 25.52
N ASN A 213 20.12 -9.10 24.49
CA ASN A 213 21.09 -10.13 24.23
C ASN A 213 22.29 -10.04 25.21
N GLU A 214 23.24 -10.97 25.09
CA GLU A 214 24.43 -11.04 25.93
C GLU A 214 25.35 -9.81 25.82
N VAL A 215 25.31 -9.10 24.68
CA VAL A 215 26.08 -7.86 24.43
C VAL A 215 25.31 -6.59 24.85
N GLY A 216 24.06 -6.74 25.32
CA GLY A 216 23.25 -5.66 25.85
C GLY A 216 22.39 -4.92 24.83
N ASP A 217 22.27 -5.42 23.57
CA ASP A 217 21.33 -4.88 22.60
C ASP A 217 19.91 -5.24 22.98
N VAL A 218 18.97 -4.33 22.71
CA VAL A 218 17.55 -4.56 22.97
C VAL A 218 17.00 -5.50 21.89
N ILE A 219 16.34 -6.56 22.31
CA ILE A 219 15.63 -7.47 21.43
C ILE A 219 14.15 -7.10 21.47
N LYS A 220 13.60 -6.80 20.31
CA LYS A 220 12.15 -6.59 20.11
C LYS A 220 11.58 -7.70 19.24
N GLU A 221 10.41 -8.14 19.59
CA GLU A 221 9.66 -9.11 18.79
C GLU A 221 8.51 -8.44 18.09
N ARG A 222 8.43 -8.61 16.77
CA ARG A 222 7.28 -8.21 15.98
C ARG A 222 6.22 -9.30 16.06
N ARG A 223 5.06 -8.95 16.55
CA ARG A 223 3.90 -9.84 16.68
C ARG A 223 2.62 -9.14 16.23
N ASN A 224 1.57 -9.93 16.02
CA ASN A 224 0.26 -9.37 15.77
C ASN A 224 -0.35 -8.89 17.07
N GLY A 225 -0.70 -7.61 17.11
CA GLY A 225 -1.48 -6.99 18.17
C GLY A 225 -2.96 -6.95 17.86
N ASN A 226 -3.67 -6.17 18.66
CA ASN A 226 -5.08 -5.86 18.42
C ASN A 226 -5.23 -5.02 17.13
N GLY A 227 -6.44 -4.99 16.57
CA GLY A 227 -6.73 -4.15 15.43
C GLY A 227 -6.68 -2.65 15.75
N ALA A 228 -6.65 -1.84 14.70
CA ALA A 228 -6.74 -0.39 14.77
C ALA A 228 -7.82 0.12 13.81
N ARG A 229 -8.37 1.30 14.09
CA ARG A 229 -9.35 1.95 13.23
C ARG A 229 -8.88 3.35 12.90
N VAL A 230 -8.96 3.70 11.62
CA VAL A 230 -8.62 5.03 11.13
C VAL A 230 -9.83 5.56 10.38
N TYR A 231 -10.31 6.73 10.75
CA TYR A 231 -11.45 7.36 10.09
C TYR A 231 -11.32 8.87 10.14
N GLY A 232 -11.97 9.53 9.19
CA GLY A 232 -11.94 10.98 9.10
C GLY A 232 -12.84 11.48 7.99
N ALA A 233 -12.87 12.82 7.89
CA ALA A 233 -13.54 13.54 6.82
C ALA A 233 -12.66 14.69 6.33
N ASN A 234 -12.71 14.94 5.03
CA ASN A 234 -12.05 16.05 4.36
C ASN A 234 -13.10 16.95 3.71
N LEU A 235 -12.87 18.24 3.77
CA LEU A 235 -13.64 19.27 3.04
C LEU A 235 -12.67 20.11 2.24
N ASP A 236 -12.88 20.18 0.93
CA ASP A 236 -12.21 21.11 0.03
C ASP A 236 -13.25 22.04 -0.59
N ALA A 237 -13.02 23.33 -0.53
CA ALA A 237 -13.90 24.34 -1.11
C ALA A 237 -13.09 25.32 -1.94
N LYS A 238 -13.49 25.53 -3.19
CA LYS A 238 -12.85 26.44 -4.14
C LYS A 238 -13.85 27.41 -4.70
N ILE A 239 -13.49 28.68 -4.81
CA ILE A 239 -14.27 29.72 -5.44
C ILE A 239 -13.39 30.43 -6.45
N ALA A 240 -13.88 30.55 -7.66
CA ALA A 240 -13.23 31.30 -8.73
C ALA A 240 -14.17 32.39 -9.26
N HIS A 241 -13.61 33.53 -9.65
CA HIS A 241 -14.30 34.62 -10.34
C HIS A 241 -13.56 34.95 -11.64
N GLY A 242 -14.25 34.93 -12.75
CA GLY A 242 -13.64 35.19 -14.04
C GLY A 242 -14.65 35.52 -15.12
N LYS A 243 -14.22 36.14 -16.22
CA LYS A 243 -15.09 36.50 -17.34
C LYS A 243 -15.49 35.29 -18.19
N GLU A 244 -14.79 34.19 -18.10
CA GLU A 244 -15.08 32.90 -18.75
C GLU A 244 -14.53 31.76 -17.88
N ALA A 245 -15.39 31.07 -17.17
CA ALA A 245 -15.10 29.75 -16.68
C ALA A 245 -15.50 28.74 -17.77
N GLN A 246 -14.57 28.33 -18.61
CA GLN A 246 -14.72 27.20 -19.53
C GLN A 246 -14.36 25.90 -18.83
#